data_bd04385d1069874292f4aae9d7fc38c7
#
_entry.id   bd04385d1069874292f4aae9d7fc38c7
#
_cell.length_a   1.000
_cell.length_b   1.000
_cell.length_c   1.000
_cell.angle_alpha   90.00
_cell.angle_beta   90.00
_cell.angle_gamma   90.00
#
_symmetry.space_group_name_H-M   'P 1'
#
loop_
_entity.id
_entity.type
_entity.pdbx_description
1 polymer ?
#
loop_
_entity_poly.entity_id
_entity_poly.type
_entity_poly.pdbx_seq_one_letter_code
_entity_poly.pdbx_strand_id
1 'polypeptide(L)'
;MKIKLYPKDLLEAAWRKDKKLYADGDAAEPPQCLRCGAPLAAHLMVNALSRYADVQICEACGMDEALRDAAHAPLPLTEWDAVKRGRLPAPAKGVSAI
;
A
#
# COMPACT_ATOMS: atom_id res chain seq x y z
N MET A 1 -26.79 -0.41 -4.35
CA MET A 1 -25.64 -0.67 -5.25
C MET A 1 -24.52 -1.31 -4.48
N LYS A 2 -23.90 -2.32 -5.04
CA LYS A 2 -22.76 -2.97 -4.39
C LYS A 2 -21.49 -2.21 -4.69
N ILE A 3 -20.69 -1.99 -3.67
CA ILE A 3 -19.38 -1.40 -3.81
C ILE A 3 -18.37 -2.52 -3.90
N LYS A 4 -17.53 -2.49 -4.93
CA LYS A 4 -16.46 -3.45 -5.08
C LYS A 4 -15.19 -2.85 -4.52
N LEU A 5 -14.59 -3.54 -3.55
CA LEU A 5 -13.33 -3.15 -2.96
C LEU A 5 -12.25 -4.09 -3.47
N TYR A 6 -11.41 -3.60 -4.34
CA TYR A 6 -10.24 -4.32 -4.83
C TYR A 6 -9.05 -4.04 -3.92
N PRO A 7 -8.01 -4.87 -3.97
CA PRO A 7 -6.82 -4.59 -3.17
C PRO A 7 -6.29 -3.17 -3.33
N LYS A 8 -6.39 -2.58 -4.52
CA LYS A 8 -5.96 -1.21 -4.75
C LYS A 8 -6.70 -0.22 -3.84
N ASP A 9 -8.02 -0.33 -3.77
CA ASP A 9 -8.84 0.58 -2.96
C ASP A 9 -8.54 0.41 -1.48
N LEU A 10 -8.37 -0.83 -1.04
CA LEU A 10 -8.03 -1.14 0.35
C LEU A 10 -6.64 -0.63 0.72
N LEU A 11 -5.68 -0.79 -0.18
CA LEU A 11 -4.33 -0.30 0.03
C LEU A 11 -4.31 1.22 0.16
N GLU A 12 -5.04 1.91 -0.72
CA GLU A 12 -5.11 3.37 -0.69
C GLU A 12 -5.80 3.87 0.58
N ALA A 13 -6.85 3.19 1.02
CA ALA A 13 -7.55 3.54 2.25
C ALA A 13 -6.64 3.34 3.47
N ALA A 14 -5.93 2.22 3.52
CA ALA A 14 -4.99 1.94 4.60
C ALA A 14 -3.87 2.98 4.65
N TRP A 15 -3.33 3.34 3.50
CA TRP A 15 -2.29 4.36 3.41
C TRP A 15 -2.76 5.71 3.92
N ARG A 16 -3.95 6.15 3.51
CA ARG A 16 -4.50 7.43 3.96
C ARG A 16 -4.67 7.46 5.47
N LYS A 17 -5.15 6.35 6.05
CA LYS A 17 -5.32 6.23 7.49
C LYS A 17 -3.97 6.29 8.21
N ASP A 18 -3.01 5.51 7.77
CA ASP A 18 -1.70 5.43 8.41
C ASP A 18 -0.97 6.77 8.31
N LYS A 19 -1.03 7.40 7.16
CA LYS A 19 -0.41 8.70 6.95
C LYS A 19 -1.01 9.76 7.87
N LYS A 20 -2.34 9.75 8.01
CA LYS A 20 -3.02 10.71 8.87
C LYS A 20 -2.65 10.50 10.33
N LEU A 21 -2.63 9.26 10.80
CA LEU A 21 -2.24 8.96 12.18
C LEU A 21 -0.83 9.45 12.47
N TYR A 22 0.08 9.23 11.55
CA TYR A 22 1.46 9.68 11.73
C TYR A 22 1.56 11.21 11.71
N ALA A 23 0.88 11.87 10.80
CA ALA A 23 0.88 13.32 10.68
C ALA A 23 0.27 14.00 11.92
N ASP A 24 -0.76 13.37 12.51
CA ASP A 24 -1.45 13.88 13.69
C ASP A 24 -0.71 13.58 14.99
N GLY A 25 0.39 12.82 14.94
CA GLY A 25 1.14 12.44 16.13
C GLY A 25 0.54 11.27 16.90
N ASP A 26 -0.47 10.61 16.35
CA ASP A 26 -1.13 9.48 17.00
C ASP A 26 -0.39 8.16 16.78
N ALA A 27 0.58 8.14 15.88
CA ALA A 27 1.45 6.98 15.66
C ALA A 27 2.88 7.39 15.95
N ALA A 28 3.56 6.63 16.80
CA ALA A 28 4.94 6.96 17.21
C ALA A 28 5.95 6.68 16.08
N GLU A 29 5.61 5.79 15.18
CA GLU A 29 6.51 5.36 14.11
C GLU A 29 5.91 5.67 12.74
N PRO A 30 6.78 5.85 11.71
CA PRO A 30 6.28 6.05 10.35
C PRO A 30 5.45 4.86 9.88
N PRO A 31 4.57 5.07 8.89
CA PRO A 31 3.83 3.97 8.28
C PRO A 31 4.77 2.92 7.69
N GLN A 32 4.29 1.68 7.63
CA GLN A 32 5.03 0.63 6.96
C GLN A 32 4.75 0.64 5.46
N CYS A 33 5.74 0.23 4.68
CA CYS A 33 5.55 0.01 3.26
C CYS A 33 4.55 -1.14 3.07
N LEU A 34 3.42 -0.85 2.46
CA LEU A 34 2.38 -1.86 2.26
C LEU A 34 2.83 -2.95 1.29
N ARG A 35 3.82 -2.66 0.45
CA ARG A 35 4.30 -3.60 -0.56
C ARG A 35 5.24 -4.64 0.02
N CYS A 36 6.13 -4.27 0.95
CA CYS A 36 7.12 -5.21 1.51
C CYS A 36 7.12 -5.31 3.03
N GLY A 37 6.40 -4.44 3.72
CA GLY A 37 6.30 -4.48 5.18
C GLY A 37 7.42 -3.75 5.91
N ALA A 38 8.43 -3.25 5.22
CA ALA A 38 9.50 -2.50 5.84
C ALA A 38 9.01 -1.11 6.27
N PRO A 39 9.59 -0.49 7.30
CA PRO A 39 9.21 0.87 7.67
C PRO A 39 9.59 1.85 6.57
N LEU A 40 8.71 2.83 6.34
CA LEU A 40 9.01 3.94 5.44
C LEU A 40 9.95 4.92 6.14
N ALA A 41 10.58 5.79 5.35
CA ALA A 41 11.41 6.86 5.93
C ALA A 41 10.54 7.78 6.78
N ALA A 42 11.11 8.26 7.89
CA ALA A 42 10.41 9.17 8.80
C ALA A 42 9.96 10.45 8.08
N HIS A 43 10.77 10.93 7.15
CA HIS A 43 10.41 12.06 6.29
C HIS A 43 9.70 11.50 5.06
N LEU A 44 8.37 11.52 5.08
CA LEU A 44 7.59 10.81 4.05
C LEU A 44 7.86 11.28 2.63
N MET A 45 8.29 12.52 2.45
CA MET A 45 8.54 13.05 1.10
C MET A 45 9.68 12.37 0.36
N VAL A 46 10.56 11.65 1.05
CA VAL A 46 11.69 10.96 0.40
C VAL A 46 11.34 9.53 -0.01
N ASN A 47 10.13 9.07 0.28
CA ASN A 47 9.70 7.74 -0.15
C ASN A 47 9.26 7.77 -1.61
N ALA A 48 9.24 6.59 -2.24
CA ALA A 48 8.80 6.45 -3.61
C ALA A 48 7.26 6.41 -3.67
N LEU A 49 6.72 6.72 -4.84
CA LEU A 49 5.29 6.55 -5.11
C LEU A 49 5.10 5.29 -5.94
N SER A 50 4.09 4.50 -5.57
CA SER A 50 3.76 3.32 -6.37
C SER A 50 3.14 3.74 -7.70
N ARG A 51 3.40 2.95 -8.74
CA ARG A 51 2.80 3.13 -10.06
C ARG A 51 1.42 2.50 -10.16
N TYR A 52 1.06 1.66 -9.21
CA TYR A 52 -0.14 0.82 -9.30
C TYR A 52 -1.19 1.14 -8.26
N ALA A 53 -0.86 1.96 -7.26
CA ALA A 53 -1.78 2.41 -6.23
C ALA A 53 -1.33 3.78 -5.73
N ASP A 54 -2.26 4.59 -5.30
CA ASP A 54 -1.96 5.94 -4.79
C ASP A 54 -1.47 5.85 -3.34
N VAL A 55 -0.28 5.27 -3.18
CA VAL A 55 0.35 5.07 -1.88
C VAL A 55 1.86 5.28 -2.02
N GLN A 56 2.51 5.61 -0.90
CA GLN A 56 3.96 5.63 -0.86
C GLN A 56 4.49 4.23 -0.54
N ILE A 57 5.61 3.90 -1.14
CA ILE A 57 6.34 2.65 -0.91
C ILE A 57 7.79 2.99 -0.62
N CYS A 58 8.53 2.05 -0.06
CA CYS A 58 9.94 2.31 0.23
C CYS A 58 10.74 2.41 -1.07
N GLU A 59 11.92 2.99 -0.98
CA GLU A 59 12.77 3.22 -2.14
C GLU A 59 13.10 1.90 -2.87
N ALA A 60 13.38 0.84 -2.11
CA ALA A 60 13.68 -0.47 -2.71
C ALA A 60 12.50 -1.00 -3.50
N CYS A 61 11.27 -0.83 -2.99
CA CYS A 61 10.07 -1.25 -3.72
C CYS A 61 9.85 -0.38 -4.95
N GLY A 62 10.13 0.92 -4.86
CA GLY A 62 10.06 1.80 -6.03
C GLY A 62 10.99 1.34 -7.14
N MET A 63 12.21 0.96 -6.80
CA MET A 63 13.17 0.42 -7.75
C MET A 63 12.67 -0.91 -8.33
N ASP A 64 12.15 -1.80 -7.47
CA ASP A 64 11.63 -3.08 -7.92
C ASP A 64 10.46 -2.90 -8.89
N GLU A 65 9.55 -1.95 -8.62
CA GLU A 65 8.46 -1.65 -9.55
C GLU A 65 8.99 -1.21 -10.91
N ALA A 66 10.00 -0.35 -10.93
CA ALA A 66 10.58 0.12 -12.18
C ALA A 66 11.20 -1.02 -12.99
N LEU A 67 11.94 -1.90 -12.32
CA LEU A 67 12.57 -3.05 -12.98
C LEU A 67 11.53 -4.03 -13.50
N ARG A 68 10.50 -4.32 -12.72
CA ARG A 68 9.41 -5.22 -13.14
C ARG A 68 8.61 -4.63 -14.28
N ASP A 69 8.39 -3.32 -14.25
CA ASP A 69 7.66 -2.63 -15.32
C ASP A 69 8.42 -2.73 -16.63
N ALA A 70 9.74 -2.54 -16.59
CA ALA A 70 10.59 -2.69 -17.77
C ALA A 70 10.58 -4.12 -18.31
N ALA A 71 10.40 -5.11 -17.44
CA ALA A 71 10.33 -6.52 -17.82
C ALA A 71 8.89 -6.95 -18.18
N HIS A 72 7.91 -6.06 -18.15
CA HIS A 72 6.50 -6.36 -18.36
C HIS A 72 5.96 -7.44 -17.41
N ALA A 73 6.47 -7.46 -16.18
CA ALA A 73 6.11 -8.46 -15.17
C ALA A 73 5.83 -7.78 -13.83
N PRO A 74 4.81 -6.90 -13.75
CA PRO A 74 4.50 -6.20 -12.50
C PRO A 74 4.10 -7.18 -11.40
N LEU A 75 4.43 -6.83 -10.15
CA LEU A 75 4.00 -7.60 -9.01
C LEU A 75 2.52 -7.35 -8.77
N PRO A 76 1.66 -8.38 -8.81
CA PRO A 76 0.24 -8.18 -8.53
C PRO A 76 0.03 -7.59 -7.14
N LEU A 77 -0.97 -6.72 -6.99
CA LEU A 77 -1.28 -6.12 -5.69
C LEU A 77 -1.62 -7.18 -4.65
N THR A 78 -2.19 -8.30 -5.07
CA THR A 78 -2.51 -9.41 -4.18
C THR A 78 -1.26 -10.04 -3.57
N GLU A 79 -0.09 -9.81 -4.15
CA GLU A 79 1.19 -10.30 -3.64
C GLU A 79 1.88 -9.29 -2.72
N TRP A 80 1.31 -8.11 -2.53
CA TRP A 80 1.84 -7.14 -1.59
C TRP A 80 1.74 -7.68 -0.17
N ASP A 81 2.73 -7.36 0.65
CA ASP A 81 2.81 -7.85 2.03
C ASP A 81 1.54 -7.58 2.84
N ALA A 82 0.99 -6.37 2.73
CA ALA A 82 -0.21 -6.01 3.47
C ALA A 82 -1.41 -6.88 3.09
N VAL A 83 -1.52 -7.27 1.84
CA VAL A 83 -2.61 -8.14 1.38
C VAL A 83 -2.37 -9.57 1.84
N LYS A 84 -1.15 -10.08 1.62
CA LYS A 84 -0.82 -11.47 1.97
C LYS A 84 -0.90 -11.73 3.47
N ARG A 85 -0.52 -10.76 4.29
CA ARG A 85 -0.56 -10.90 5.75
C ARG A 85 -1.90 -10.51 6.35
N GLY A 86 -2.86 -10.11 5.53
CA GLY A 86 -4.18 -9.74 6.02
C GLY A 86 -4.19 -8.46 6.85
N ARG A 87 -3.26 -7.54 6.61
CA ARG A 87 -3.23 -6.25 7.33
C ARG A 87 -4.27 -5.25 6.83
N LEU A 88 -4.90 -5.54 5.71
CA LEU A 88 -5.97 -4.71 5.18
C LEU A 88 -7.31 -5.16 5.75
N PRO A 89 -8.27 -4.22 5.93
CA PRO A 89 -9.60 -4.62 6.39
C PRO A 89 -10.26 -5.52 5.35
N ALA A 90 -11.01 -6.51 5.83
CA ALA A 90 -11.77 -7.36 4.93
C ALA A 90 -12.84 -6.55 4.22
N PRO A 91 -13.18 -6.88 2.97
CA PRO A 91 -14.30 -6.25 2.29
C PRO A 91 -15.58 -6.44 3.09
N ALA A 92 -16.46 -5.44 3.04
CA ALA A 92 -17.75 -5.54 3.70
C ALA A 92 -18.56 -6.70 3.11
N LYS A 93 -19.40 -7.33 3.94
CA LYS A 93 -20.26 -8.41 3.49
C LYS A 93 -21.12 -7.94 2.33
N GLY A 94 -21.17 -8.73 1.26
CA GLY A 94 -21.90 -8.38 0.06
C GLY A 94 -21.12 -7.55 -0.94
N VAL A 95 -19.87 -7.22 -0.62
CA VAL A 95 -18.97 -6.52 -1.53
C VAL A 95 -18.08 -7.54 -2.25
N SER A 96 -17.97 -7.40 -3.55
CA SER A 96 -17.08 -8.26 -4.33
C SER A 96 -15.65 -7.73 -4.24
N ALA A 97 -14.71 -8.59 -3.90
CA ALA A 97 -13.30 -8.25 -3.76
C ALA A 97 -12.47 -8.81 -4.92
N ILE A 98 -13.05 -8.92 -6.05
CA ILE A 98 -12.38 -9.48 -7.22
C ILE A 98 -11.49 -8.47 -7.90
#